data_17978598c8363e430446b0f646bbcac7
#
_entry.id   17978598c8363e430446b0f646bbcac7
#
_cell.length_a   1.000
_cell.length_b   1.000
_cell.length_c   1.000
_cell.angle_alpha   90.00
_cell.angle_beta   90.00
_cell.angle_gamma   90.00
#
_symmetry.space_group_name_H-M   'P 1'
#
loop_
_entity.id
_entity.type
_entity.pdbx_description
1 polymer ?
#
loop_
_entity_poly.entity_id
_entity_poly.type
_entity_poly.pdbx_seq_one_letter_code
_entity_poly.pdbx_strand_id
1 'polypeptide(L)'
;MAVRLKQRSVLPGFGLSLGFTVLYLSLIVLIPLSATFLKASSLTWPRFWQVVTAPRAIASYELSFGASAIAAGINLVFGLIVAWVLVRYTFPGKRIFDSLVDLPFALPTAVAGIALTAIYSSNGWVGHYLQPFGIKAAYSRLGVVIALTFTGLPFVVRTVQPVLEDLDKEMEEAAASLGADRWQTVTRVILPAIMPAALTGLTMAFARAVGEYGSVVFISGNMPMRTEITPLLIITKLEQYDYAGATAIAVVMLVVSFVMLLAINLVQAWSGRRTKSTAGASDLALGEA
;
A
#
# COMPACT_ATOMS: atom_id res chain seq x y z
N MET A 1 31.57 8.15 14.94
CA MET A 1 30.29 8.14 15.67
C MET A 1 29.97 6.70 16.01
N ALA A 2 30.23 6.24 17.24
CA ALA A 2 30.00 4.84 17.63
C ALA A 2 28.49 4.61 17.83
N VAL A 3 27.90 3.76 17.01
CA VAL A 3 26.51 3.34 17.15
C VAL A 3 26.43 2.51 18.45
N ARG A 4 25.85 3.06 19.50
CA ARG A 4 25.54 2.30 20.73
C ARG A 4 24.39 1.33 20.42
N LEU A 5 24.73 0.09 20.09
CA LEU A 5 23.79 -1.01 19.81
C LEU A 5 22.98 -1.47 21.03
N LYS A 6 23.30 -0.98 22.23
CA LYS A 6 22.63 -1.38 23.47
C LYS A 6 22.29 -0.17 24.33
N GLN A 7 21.01 0.16 24.45
CA GLN A 7 20.52 1.00 25.54
C GLN A 7 20.40 0.13 26.80
N ARG A 8 20.72 0.71 27.99
CA ARG A 8 20.52 0.03 29.28
C ARG A 8 19.03 -0.24 29.45
N SER A 9 18.62 -1.50 29.37
CA SER A 9 17.27 -1.96 29.66
C SER A 9 17.25 -2.61 31.03
N VAL A 10 16.16 -2.38 31.77
CA VAL A 10 15.91 -3.01 33.06
C VAL A 10 15.64 -4.52 32.93
N LEU A 11 15.21 -4.96 31.75
CA LEU A 11 14.90 -6.36 31.47
C LEU A 11 16.14 -7.11 30.95
N PRO A 12 16.61 -8.17 31.66
CA PRO A 12 17.64 -9.06 31.13
C PRO A 12 17.11 -9.90 29.98
N GLY A 13 17.93 -10.17 28.96
CA GLY A 13 17.55 -11.08 27.87
C GLY A 13 17.71 -10.53 26.46
N PHE A 14 18.23 -9.32 26.26
CA PHE A 14 18.41 -8.71 24.93
C PHE A 14 19.14 -9.63 23.94
N GLY A 15 20.22 -10.31 24.36
CA GLY A 15 20.99 -11.21 23.48
C GLY A 15 20.18 -12.42 23.03
N LEU A 16 19.39 -13.01 23.95
CA LEU A 16 18.51 -14.15 23.66
C LEU A 16 17.37 -13.74 22.69
N SER A 17 16.70 -12.62 23.00
CA SER A 17 15.62 -12.11 22.14
C SER A 17 16.14 -11.74 20.75
N LEU A 18 17.27 -11.05 20.66
CA LEU A 18 17.88 -10.70 19.38
C LEU A 18 18.30 -11.95 18.60
N GLY A 19 18.95 -12.92 19.26
CA GLY A 19 19.37 -14.18 18.64
C GLY A 19 18.18 -14.97 18.10
N PHE A 20 17.10 -15.10 18.87
CA PHE A 20 15.88 -15.76 18.42
C PHE A 20 15.21 -15.02 17.25
N THR A 21 15.11 -13.69 17.33
CA THR A 21 14.53 -12.87 16.25
C THR A 21 15.33 -13.00 14.96
N VAL A 22 16.67 -12.90 15.03
CA VAL A 22 17.54 -13.05 13.85
C VAL A 22 17.44 -14.47 13.28
N LEU A 23 17.46 -15.50 14.14
CA LEU A 23 17.30 -16.88 13.71
C LEU A 23 15.96 -17.10 13.00
N TYR A 24 14.86 -16.65 13.61
CA TYR A 24 13.51 -16.78 13.06
C TYR A 24 13.37 -16.07 11.70
N LEU A 25 13.80 -14.79 11.63
CA LEU A 25 13.80 -14.02 10.38
C LEU A 25 14.70 -14.65 9.31
N SER A 26 15.85 -15.20 9.71
CA SER A 26 16.73 -15.88 8.75
C SER A 26 16.08 -17.13 8.18
N LEU A 27 15.48 -17.98 9.00
CA LEU A 27 14.85 -19.21 8.55
C LEU A 27 13.60 -18.97 7.69
N ILE A 28 12.75 -18.04 8.10
CA ILE A 28 11.43 -17.85 7.47
C ILE A 28 11.49 -16.88 6.29
N VAL A 29 12.39 -15.88 6.33
CA VAL A 29 12.43 -14.82 5.32
C VAL A 29 13.71 -14.89 4.47
N LEU A 30 14.89 -14.84 5.10
CA LEU A 30 16.14 -14.70 4.34
C LEU A 30 16.49 -15.95 3.52
N ILE A 31 16.27 -17.17 4.06
CA ILE A 31 16.60 -18.39 3.32
C ILE A 31 15.69 -18.57 2.09
N PRO A 32 14.33 -18.51 2.18
CA PRO A 32 13.50 -18.60 0.99
C PRO A 32 13.76 -17.49 -0.03
N LEU A 33 14.02 -16.27 0.46
CA LEU A 33 14.34 -15.15 -0.41
C LEU A 33 15.66 -15.38 -1.15
N SER A 34 16.71 -15.82 -0.42
CA SER A 34 18.02 -16.16 -1.01
C SER A 34 17.91 -17.29 -2.05
N ALA A 35 17.06 -18.30 -1.78
CA ALA A 35 16.83 -19.38 -2.73
C ALA A 35 16.23 -18.88 -4.06
N THR A 36 15.38 -17.84 -4.02
CA THR A 36 14.83 -17.19 -5.21
C THR A 36 15.96 -16.55 -6.05
N PHE A 37 16.89 -15.82 -5.41
CA PHE A 37 18.04 -15.24 -6.07
C PHE A 37 19.00 -16.30 -6.63
N LEU A 38 19.29 -17.35 -5.85
CA LEU A 38 20.14 -18.46 -6.29
C LEU A 38 19.54 -19.20 -7.48
N LYS A 39 18.23 -19.39 -7.52
CA LYS A 39 17.57 -20.00 -8.67
C LYS A 39 17.58 -19.10 -9.89
N ALA A 40 17.36 -17.80 -9.73
CA ALA A 40 17.47 -16.84 -10.83
C ALA A 40 18.91 -16.77 -11.40
N SER A 41 19.95 -16.89 -10.56
CA SER A 41 21.35 -16.90 -10.99
C SER A 41 21.76 -18.15 -11.78
N SER A 42 20.92 -19.18 -11.83
CA SER A 42 21.14 -20.35 -12.72
C SER A 42 20.98 -20.01 -14.21
N LEU A 43 20.39 -18.87 -14.54
CA LEU A 43 20.32 -18.35 -15.90
C LEU A 43 21.64 -17.67 -16.28
N THR A 44 22.02 -17.81 -17.55
CA THR A 44 23.09 -16.99 -18.11
C THR A 44 22.64 -15.52 -18.17
N TRP A 45 23.58 -14.58 -18.04
CA TRP A 45 23.28 -13.14 -18.05
C TRP A 45 22.45 -12.68 -19.26
N PRO A 46 22.76 -13.09 -20.53
CA PRO A 46 21.92 -12.74 -21.65
C PRO A 46 20.50 -13.33 -21.55
N ARG A 47 20.39 -14.57 -21.06
CA ARG A 47 19.07 -15.22 -20.91
C ARG A 47 18.23 -14.56 -19.83
N PHE A 48 18.84 -14.14 -18.70
CA PHE A 48 18.18 -13.38 -17.67
C PHE A 48 17.53 -12.12 -18.26
N TRP A 49 18.32 -11.29 -18.96
CA TRP A 49 17.80 -10.08 -19.57
C TRP A 49 16.72 -10.35 -20.62
N GLN A 50 16.90 -11.37 -21.45
CA GLN A 50 15.88 -11.76 -22.45
C GLN A 50 14.53 -12.08 -21.78
N VAL A 51 14.53 -12.74 -20.62
CA VAL A 51 13.31 -13.11 -19.89
C VAL A 51 12.67 -11.89 -19.23
N VAL A 52 13.45 -11.10 -18.51
CA VAL A 52 12.90 -9.98 -17.70
C VAL A 52 12.52 -8.77 -18.55
N THR A 53 13.10 -8.61 -19.73
CA THR A 53 12.74 -7.54 -20.69
C THR A 53 11.84 -8.04 -21.82
N ALA A 54 11.34 -9.26 -21.75
CA ALA A 54 10.35 -9.75 -22.71
C ALA A 54 9.12 -8.81 -22.72
N PRO A 55 8.51 -8.51 -23.89
CA PRO A 55 7.37 -7.59 -23.98
C PRO A 55 6.23 -7.94 -23.02
N ARG A 56 5.97 -9.23 -22.80
CA ARG A 56 4.97 -9.73 -21.85
C ARG A 56 5.34 -9.40 -20.39
N ALA A 57 6.62 -9.52 -20.02
CA ALA A 57 7.10 -9.18 -18.69
C ALA A 57 7.02 -7.68 -18.43
N ILE A 58 7.46 -6.85 -19.37
CA ILE A 58 7.38 -5.38 -19.27
C ILE A 58 5.91 -4.95 -19.10
N ALA A 59 5.01 -5.43 -19.96
CA ALA A 59 3.58 -5.10 -19.88
C ALA A 59 2.98 -5.51 -18.52
N SER A 60 3.42 -6.64 -17.94
CA SER A 60 2.96 -7.08 -16.62
C SER A 60 3.49 -6.19 -15.48
N TYR A 61 4.74 -5.71 -15.56
CA TYR A 61 5.29 -4.75 -14.60
C TYR A 61 4.56 -3.42 -14.66
N GLU A 62 4.39 -2.86 -15.86
CA GLU A 62 3.65 -1.60 -16.07
C GLU A 62 2.24 -1.67 -15.47
N LEU A 63 1.54 -2.77 -15.71
CA LEU A 63 0.20 -2.94 -15.14
C LEU A 63 0.24 -3.10 -13.62
N SER A 64 1.14 -3.95 -13.08
CA SER A 64 1.22 -4.20 -11.64
C SER A 64 1.53 -2.93 -10.86
N PHE A 65 2.61 -2.24 -11.22
CA PHE A 65 3.03 -1.02 -10.52
C PHE A 65 2.09 0.16 -10.82
N GLY A 66 1.66 0.32 -12.07
CA GLY A 66 0.75 1.38 -12.48
C GLY A 66 -0.61 1.27 -11.81
N ALA A 67 -1.24 0.09 -11.86
CA ALA A 67 -2.52 -0.14 -11.20
C ALA A 67 -2.42 -0.01 -9.68
N SER A 68 -1.32 -0.48 -9.07
CA SER A 68 -1.08 -0.32 -7.62
C SER A 68 -0.92 1.14 -7.22
N ALA A 69 -0.21 1.94 -8.01
CA ALA A 69 -0.06 3.37 -7.76
C ALA A 69 -1.39 4.13 -7.88
N ILE A 70 -2.18 3.83 -8.92
CA ILE A 70 -3.51 4.40 -9.10
C ILE A 70 -4.44 4.01 -7.94
N ALA A 71 -4.49 2.73 -7.59
CA ALA A 71 -5.31 2.24 -6.48
C ALA A 71 -4.91 2.86 -5.14
N ALA A 72 -3.61 2.97 -4.85
CA ALA A 72 -3.11 3.64 -3.66
C ALA A 72 -3.47 5.13 -3.62
N GLY A 73 -3.39 5.82 -4.77
CA GLY A 73 -3.83 7.21 -4.90
C GLY A 73 -5.34 7.39 -4.67
N ILE A 74 -6.16 6.50 -5.23
CA ILE A 74 -7.62 6.47 -4.97
C ILE A 74 -7.87 6.24 -3.47
N ASN A 75 -7.19 5.27 -2.87
CA ASN A 75 -7.31 4.96 -1.46
C ASN A 75 -6.86 6.12 -0.56
N LEU A 76 -5.84 6.87 -0.95
CA LEU A 76 -5.43 8.07 -0.22
C LEU A 76 -6.57 9.07 -0.15
N VAL A 77 -7.18 9.41 -1.28
CA VAL A 77 -8.26 10.40 -1.34
C VAL A 77 -9.52 9.90 -0.60
N PHE A 78 -10.02 8.73 -0.98
CA PHE A 78 -11.26 8.21 -0.39
C PHE A 78 -11.06 7.71 1.04
N GLY A 79 -9.89 7.15 1.36
CA GLY A 79 -9.55 6.74 2.73
C GLY A 79 -9.47 7.91 3.69
N LEU A 80 -8.92 9.06 3.26
CA LEU A 80 -8.95 10.30 4.05
C LEU A 80 -10.39 10.77 4.31
N ILE A 81 -11.25 10.74 3.28
CA ILE A 81 -12.66 11.13 3.41
C ILE A 81 -13.38 10.18 4.38
N VAL A 82 -13.19 8.86 4.23
CA VAL A 82 -13.81 7.86 5.11
C VAL A 82 -13.33 8.02 6.55
N ALA A 83 -12.01 8.15 6.78
CA ALA A 83 -11.45 8.38 8.11
C ALA A 83 -12.02 9.67 8.73
N TRP A 84 -12.08 10.75 7.95
CA TRP A 84 -12.68 12.00 8.40
C TRP A 84 -14.12 11.83 8.84
N VAL A 85 -14.96 11.18 8.02
CA VAL A 85 -16.38 10.95 8.33
C VAL A 85 -16.53 10.07 9.57
N LEU A 86 -15.73 9.01 9.69
CA LEU A 86 -15.77 8.11 10.84
C LEU A 86 -15.32 8.79 12.15
N VAL A 87 -14.41 9.76 12.10
CA VAL A 87 -13.93 10.44 13.31
C VAL A 87 -14.83 11.62 13.67
N ARG A 88 -15.11 12.49 12.72
CA ARG A 88 -15.73 13.81 12.98
C ARG A 88 -17.25 13.81 13.06
N TYR A 89 -17.92 12.78 12.53
CA TYR A 89 -19.38 12.74 12.52
C TYR A 89 -19.93 11.61 13.37
N THR A 90 -21.11 11.86 13.97
CA THR A 90 -21.91 10.86 14.65
C THR A 90 -23.19 10.64 13.84
N PHE A 91 -23.43 9.41 13.40
CA PHE A 91 -24.60 9.05 12.61
C PHE A 91 -25.05 7.61 12.94
N PRO A 92 -26.34 7.28 12.72
CA PRO A 92 -26.82 5.92 12.94
C PRO A 92 -26.11 4.93 12.03
N GLY A 93 -25.68 3.79 12.58
CA GLY A 93 -24.94 2.78 11.82
C GLY A 93 -23.45 3.03 11.67
N LYS A 94 -22.85 4.07 12.26
CA LYS A 94 -21.40 4.37 12.20
C LYS A 94 -20.54 3.13 12.44
N ARG A 95 -20.88 2.30 13.47
CA ARG A 95 -20.13 1.07 13.78
C ARG A 95 -20.16 0.05 12.64
N ILE A 96 -21.25 -0.02 11.88
CA ILE A 96 -21.37 -0.92 10.72
C ILE A 96 -20.43 -0.44 9.61
N PHE A 97 -20.43 0.86 9.29
CA PHE A 97 -19.54 1.43 8.29
C PHE A 97 -18.07 1.30 8.69
N ASP A 98 -17.76 1.50 9.96
CA ASP A 98 -16.40 1.28 10.49
C ASP A 98 -15.96 -0.18 10.33
N SER A 99 -16.83 -1.14 10.68
CA SER A 99 -16.55 -2.57 10.46
C SER A 99 -16.44 -2.95 8.96
N LEU A 100 -17.19 -2.29 8.08
CA LEU A 100 -17.10 -2.52 6.63
C LEU A 100 -15.75 -2.11 6.03
N VAL A 101 -15.06 -1.14 6.64
CA VAL A 101 -13.70 -0.77 6.23
C VAL A 101 -12.75 -1.96 6.41
N ASP A 102 -12.95 -2.81 7.42
CA ASP A 102 -12.09 -3.96 7.70
C ASP A 102 -12.48 -5.22 6.90
N LEU A 103 -13.58 -5.16 6.14
CA LEU A 103 -14.06 -6.30 5.35
C LEU A 103 -12.98 -6.91 4.44
N PRO A 104 -12.10 -6.11 3.77
CA PRO A 104 -11.02 -6.67 2.96
C PRO A 104 -10.00 -7.50 3.75
N PHE A 105 -9.85 -7.27 5.06
CA PHE A 105 -9.00 -8.09 5.92
C PHE A 105 -9.67 -9.40 6.33
N ALA A 106 -10.99 -9.40 6.48
CA ALA A 106 -11.76 -10.57 6.90
C ALA A 106 -12.02 -11.55 5.75
N LEU A 107 -12.12 -11.06 4.51
CA LEU A 107 -12.41 -11.90 3.35
C LEU A 107 -11.12 -12.53 2.78
N PRO A 108 -11.16 -13.86 2.46
CA PRO A 108 -10.13 -14.43 1.60
C PRO A 108 -10.08 -13.66 0.26
N THR A 109 -8.88 -13.29 -0.18
CA THR A 109 -8.71 -12.44 -1.37
C THR A 109 -9.35 -13.02 -2.63
N ALA A 110 -9.33 -14.36 -2.78
CA ALA A 110 -10.00 -15.05 -3.88
C ALA A 110 -11.53 -14.83 -3.85
N VAL A 111 -12.15 -14.91 -2.67
CA VAL A 111 -13.59 -14.67 -2.49
C VAL A 111 -13.94 -13.23 -2.84
N ALA A 112 -13.12 -12.26 -2.40
CA ALA A 112 -13.28 -10.87 -2.78
C ALA A 112 -13.21 -10.68 -4.30
N GLY A 113 -12.26 -11.34 -4.98
CA GLY A 113 -12.13 -11.29 -6.44
C GLY A 113 -13.36 -11.85 -7.17
N ILE A 114 -13.88 -12.98 -6.72
CA ILE A 114 -15.10 -13.58 -7.28
C ILE A 114 -16.31 -12.64 -7.08
N ALA A 115 -16.48 -12.11 -5.87
CA ALA A 115 -17.58 -11.20 -5.56
C ALA A 115 -17.50 -9.90 -6.39
N LEU A 116 -16.32 -9.29 -6.50
CA LEU A 116 -16.12 -8.12 -7.34
C LEU A 116 -16.37 -8.43 -8.81
N THR A 117 -15.93 -9.60 -9.31
CA THR A 117 -16.21 -10.03 -10.68
C THR A 117 -17.71 -10.17 -10.92
N ALA A 118 -18.44 -10.78 -10.00
CA ALA A 118 -19.88 -10.92 -10.10
C ALA A 118 -20.61 -9.57 -10.14
N ILE A 119 -20.18 -8.61 -9.31
CA ILE A 119 -20.79 -7.27 -9.25
C ILE A 119 -20.49 -6.45 -10.51
N TYR A 120 -19.24 -6.51 -11.02
CA TYR A 120 -18.74 -5.66 -12.09
C TYR A 120 -18.78 -6.32 -13.49
N SER A 121 -19.17 -7.59 -13.59
CA SER A 121 -19.42 -8.23 -14.90
C SER A 121 -20.57 -7.56 -15.65
N SER A 122 -20.66 -7.77 -16.96
CA SER A 122 -21.71 -7.14 -17.80
C SER A 122 -23.13 -7.42 -17.31
N ASN A 123 -23.35 -8.59 -16.68
CA ASN A 123 -24.64 -8.99 -16.11
C ASN A 123 -24.74 -8.68 -14.60
N GLY A 124 -23.69 -8.11 -13.99
CA GLY A 124 -23.65 -7.78 -12.57
C GLY A 124 -24.37 -6.47 -12.25
N TRP A 125 -24.67 -6.25 -10.97
CA TRP A 125 -25.44 -5.09 -10.52
C TRP A 125 -24.81 -3.76 -10.95
N VAL A 126 -23.51 -3.61 -10.85
CA VAL A 126 -22.80 -2.37 -11.24
C VAL A 126 -22.41 -2.41 -12.72
N GLY A 127 -21.91 -3.56 -13.19
CA GLY A 127 -21.45 -3.71 -14.58
C GLY A 127 -22.54 -3.44 -15.60
N HIS A 128 -23.78 -3.85 -15.35
CA HIS A 128 -24.93 -3.56 -16.20
C HIS A 128 -25.12 -2.05 -16.42
N TYR A 129 -24.98 -1.23 -15.40
CA TYR A 129 -25.12 0.24 -15.53
C TYR A 129 -23.90 0.90 -16.18
N LEU A 130 -22.73 0.27 -16.18
CA LEU A 130 -21.53 0.77 -16.84
C LEU A 130 -21.49 0.44 -18.33
N GLN A 131 -22.17 -0.63 -18.74
CA GLN A 131 -22.18 -1.13 -20.12
C GLN A 131 -22.67 -0.10 -21.14
N PRO A 132 -23.77 0.68 -20.93
CA PRO A 132 -24.24 1.69 -21.87
C PRO A 132 -23.22 2.78 -22.17
N PHE A 133 -22.28 3.04 -21.20
CA PHE A 133 -21.18 4.00 -21.35
C PHE A 133 -19.94 3.40 -22.01
N GLY A 134 -19.99 2.14 -22.45
CA GLY A 134 -18.86 1.43 -23.04
C GLY A 134 -17.77 1.03 -22.03
N ILE A 135 -18.03 1.15 -20.73
CA ILE A 135 -17.07 0.88 -19.67
C ILE A 135 -17.13 -0.60 -19.28
N LYS A 136 -16.08 -1.35 -19.59
CA LYS A 136 -15.90 -2.73 -19.16
C LYS A 136 -15.05 -2.73 -17.88
N ALA A 137 -15.67 -2.97 -16.73
CA ALA A 137 -14.95 -3.02 -15.46
C ALA A 137 -14.33 -4.42 -15.20
N ALA A 138 -15.12 -5.48 -15.22
CA ALA A 138 -14.58 -6.84 -15.13
C ALA A 138 -13.80 -7.22 -16.41
N TYR A 139 -12.80 -8.08 -16.24
CA TYR A 139 -11.90 -8.57 -17.30
C TYR A 139 -11.14 -7.44 -18.03
N SER A 140 -10.78 -6.40 -17.29
CA SER A 140 -10.10 -5.22 -17.80
C SER A 140 -9.04 -4.69 -16.83
N ARG A 141 -8.22 -3.73 -17.29
CA ARG A 141 -7.28 -3.00 -16.40
C ARG A 141 -8.02 -2.24 -15.29
N LEU A 142 -9.23 -1.75 -15.57
CA LEU A 142 -10.06 -1.10 -14.55
C LEU A 142 -10.47 -2.08 -13.45
N GLY A 143 -10.79 -3.33 -13.79
CA GLY A 143 -11.09 -4.37 -12.82
C GLY A 143 -9.89 -4.65 -11.89
N VAL A 144 -8.66 -4.64 -12.42
CA VAL A 144 -7.44 -4.74 -11.60
C VAL A 144 -7.39 -3.59 -10.60
N VAL A 145 -7.58 -2.35 -11.04
CA VAL A 145 -7.57 -1.17 -10.15
C VAL A 145 -8.66 -1.27 -9.08
N ILE A 146 -9.88 -1.71 -9.44
CA ILE A 146 -10.98 -1.89 -8.49
C ILE A 146 -10.62 -2.90 -7.40
N ALA A 147 -10.06 -4.06 -7.77
CA ALA A 147 -9.66 -5.08 -6.82
C ALA A 147 -8.55 -4.57 -5.87
N LEU A 148 -7.55 -3.89 -6.42
CA LEU A 148 -6.45 -3.31 -5.63
C LEU A 148 -6.93 -2.16 -4.72
N THR A 149 -7.90 -1.37 -5.18
CA THR A 149 -8.52 -0.32 -4.35
C THR A 149 -9.29 -0.94 -3.19
N PHE A 150 -10.08 -1.97 -3.44
CA PHE A 150 -10.81 -2.68 -2.39
C PHE A 150 -9.86 -3.22 -1.32
N THR A 151 -8.80 -3.93 -1.71
CA THR A 151 -7.85 -4.54 -0.76
C THR A 151 -6.97 -3.53 -0.04
N GLY A 152 -6.74 -2.35 -0.64
CA GLY A 152 -5.87 -1.30 -0.10
C GLY A 152 -6.56 -0.29 0.81
N LEU A 153 -7.89 -0.14 0.74
CA LEU A 153 -8.65 0.90 1.46
C LEU A 153 -8.42 0.92 2.99
N PRO A 154 -8.45 -0.23 3.68
CA PRO A 154 -8.29 -0.22 5.13
C PRO A 154 -6.96 0.34 5.59
N PHE A 155 -5.89 0.19 4.82
CA PHE A 155 -4.56 0.67 5.21
C PHE A 155 -4.51 2.19 5.39
N VAL A 156 -5.14 2.94 4.50
CA VAL A 156 -5.20 4.41 4.64
C VAL A 156 -6.13 4.82 5.78
N VAL A 157 -7.32 4.23 5.86
CA VAL A 157 -8.29 4.58 6.91
C VAL A 157 -7.71 4.31 8.29
N ARG A 158 -7.15 3.11 8.53
CA ARG A 158 -6.65 2.69 9.84
C ARG A 158 -5.34 3.36 10.27
N THR A 159 -4.58 3.93 9.34
CA THR A 159 -3.41 4.76 9.70
C THR A 159 -3.79 6.20 10.01
N VAL A 160 -4.80 6.74 9.36
CA VAL A 160 -5.22 8.15 9.53
C VAL A 160 -6.19 8.34 10.69
N GLN A 161 -7.11 7.38 10.88
CA GLN A 161 -8.17 7.47 11.89
C GLN A 161 -7.65 7.76 13.30
N PRO A 162 -6.66 7.03 13.86
CA PRO A 162 -6.15 7.31 15.20
C PRO A 162 -5.54 8.71 15.32
N VAL A 163 -4.81 9.16 14.30
CA VAL A 163 -4.18 10.48 14.30
C VAL A 163 -5.23 11.60 14.27
N LEU A 164 -6.35 11.38 13.56
CA LEU A 164 -7.48 12.31 13.59
C LEU A 164 -8.22 12.31 14.93
N GLU A 165 -8.31 11.15 15.61
CA GLU A 165 -8.90 11.01 16.93
C GLU A 165 -8.07 11.72 18.01
N ASP A 166 -6.74 11.61 17.91
CA ASP A 166 -5.78 12.20 18.84
C ASP A 166 -5.50 13.69 18.54
N LEU A 167 -6.03 14.22 17.42
CA LEU A 167 -5.82 15.62 17.07
C LEU A 167 -6.55 16.55 18.03
N ASP A 168 -5.77 17.39 18.71
CA ASP A 168 -6.27 18.31 19.71
C ASP A 168 -7.22 19.35 19.09
N LYS A 169 -8.43 19.45 19.64
CA LYS A 169 -9.44 20.42 19.20
C LYS A 169 -9.01 21.86 19.44
N GLU A 170 -8.14 22.08 20.42
CA GLU A 170 -7.59 23.41 20.73
C GLU A 170 -6.87 24.03 19.52
N MET A 171 -6.23 23.23 18.67
CA MET A 171 -5.60 23.72 17.44
C MET A 171 -6.64 24.30 16.45
N GLU A 172 -7.81 23.66 16.35
CA GLU A 172 -8.89 24.13 15.46
C GLU A 172 -9.55 25.38 16.03
N GLU A 173 -9.76 25.42 17.35
CA GLU A 173 -10.32 26.58 18.08
C GLU A 173 -9.38 27.79 18.02
N ALA A 174 -8.08 27.58 18.18
CA ALA A 174 -7.07 28.61 18.02
C ALA A 174 -7.05 29.20 16.58
N ALA A 175 -7.12 28.33 15.58
CA ALA A 175 -7.20 28.75 14.18
C ALA A 175 -8.47 29.61 13.93
N ALA A 176 -9.62 29.18 14.45
CA ALA A 176 -10.86 29.92 14.34
C ALA A 176 -10.79 31.28 15.07
N SER A 177 -10.15 31.35 16.24
CA SER A 177 -9.95 32.58 17.00
C SER A 177 -9.06 33.59 16.27
N LEU A 178 -8.14 33.10 15.44
CA LEU A 178 -7.30 33.90 14.55
C LEU A 178 -8.00 34.29 13.23
N GLY A 179 -9.30 33.95 13.07
CA GLY A 179 -10.10 34.31 11.90
C GLY A 179 -9.94 33.34 10.70
N ALA A 180 -9.39 32.16 10.90
CA ALA A 180 -9.30 31.17 9.84
C ALA A 180 -10.69 30.62 9.48
N ASP A 181 -10.99 30.53 8.20
CA ASP A 181 -12.18 29.85 7.72
C ASP A 181 -12.01 28.31 7.78
N ARG A 182 -13.11 27.57 7.57
CA ARG A 182 -13.11 26.10 7.62
C ARG A 182 -12.11 25.47 6.64
N TRP A 183 -11.98 26.04 5.44
CA TRP A 183 -11.06 25.53 4.43
C TRP A 183 -9.61 25.77 4.82
N GLN A 184 -9.32 26.96 5.36
CA GLN A 184 -7.99 27.30 5.89
C GLN A 184 -7.61 26.39 7.07
N THR A 185 -8.55 26.15 8.00
CA THR A 185 -8.32 25.21 9.12
C THR A 185 -7.99 23.81 8.60
N VAL A 186 -8.78 23.26 7.66
CA VAL A 186 -8.51 21.94 7.07
C VAL A 186 -7.17 21.90 6.36
N THR A 187 -6.88 22.86 5.48
CA THR A 187 -5.69 22.80 4.60
C THR A 187 -4.39 23.22 5.28
N ARG A 188 -4.46 24.12 6.29
CA ARG A 188 -3.27 24.67 6.94
C ARG A 188 -2.97 24.08 8.31
N VAL A 189 -3.97 23.47 8.98
CA VAL A 189 -3.82 22.92 10.32
C VAL A 189 -3.97 21.40 10.29
N ILE A 190 -5.14 20.89 9.89
CA ILE A 190 -5.46 19.47 10.01
C ILE A 190 -4.70 18.63 8.99
N LEU A 191 -4.78 18.98 7.70
CA LEU A 191 -4.14 18.21 6.63
C LEU A 191 -2.62 18.08 6.81
N PRO A 192 -1.86 19.11 7.16
CA PRO A 192 -0.43 18.96 7.46
C PRO A 192 -0.16 18.06 8.68
N ALA A 193 -1.02 18.12 9.71
CA ALA A 193 -0.87 17.29 10.91
C ALA A 193 -1.07 15.79 10.62
N ILE A 194 -2.04 15.43 9.77
CA ILE A 194 -2.33 14.03 9.42
C ILE A 194 -1.51 13.53 8.22
N MET A 195 -0.82 14.40 7.50
CA MET A 195 -0.07 14.04 6.27
C MET A 195 0.95 12.91 6.48
N PRO A 196 1.73 12.85 7.57
CA PRO A 196 2.64 11.73 7.81
C PRO A 196 1.92 10.38 7.90
N ALA A 197 0.75 10.34 8.57
CA ALA A 197 -0.08 9.14 8.66
C ALA A 197 -0.69 8.78 7.30
N ALA A 198 -1.18 9.77 6.56
CA ALA A 198 -1.72 9.59 5.22
C ALA A 198 -0.68 9.01 4.24
N LEU A 199 0.55 9.51 4.26
CA LEU A 199 1.66 8.99 3.46
C LEU A 199 2.05 7.55 3.90
N THR A 200 2.00 7.26 5.18
CA THR A 200 2.22 5.90 5.69
C THR A 200 1.14 4.96 5.17
N GLY A 201 -0.14 5.34 5.26
CA GLY A 201 -1.26 4.58 4.71
C GLY A 201 -1.16 4.36 3.20
N LEU A 202 -0.78 5.39 2.46
CA LEU A 202 -0.50 5.30 1.02
C LEU A 202 0.58 4.25 0.71
N THR A 203 1.69 4.29 1.46
CA THR A 203 2.81 3.36 1.28
C THR A 203 2.38 1.92 1.56
N MET A 204 1.64 1.70 2.64
CA MET A 204 1.13 0.38 3.01
C MET A 204 0.12 -0.14 1.99
N ALA A 205 -0.81 0.71 1.54
CA ALA A 205 -1.77 0.36 0.48
C ALA A 205 -1.07 0.01 -0.83
N PHE A 206 -0.06 0.77 -1.24
CA PHE A 206 0.75 0.48 -2.41
C PHE A 206 1.52 -0.84 -2.28
N ALA A 207 2.23 -1.05 -1.17
CA ALA A 207 2.98 -2.28 -0.92
C ALA A 207 2.07 -3.52 -0.95
N ARG A 208 0.88 -3.40 -0.35
CA ARG A 208 -0.13 -4.46 -0.35
C ARG A 208 -0.66 -4.74 -1.76
N ALA A 209 -0.91 -3.68 -2.55
CA ALA A 209 -1.42 -3.78 -3.91
C ALA A 209 -0.44 -4.44 -4.88
N VAL A 210 0.85 -4.11 -4.80
CA VAL A 210 1.89 -4.68 -5.69
C VAL A 210 1.98 -6.20 -5.58
N GLY A 211 1.83 -6.75 -4.37
CA GLY A 211 1.86 -8.20 -4.13
C GLY A 211 0.51 -8.90 -4.26
N GLU A 212 -0.55 -8.21 -4.68
CA GLU A 212 -1.88 -8.82 -4.76
C GLU A 212 -1.99 -9.80 -5.93
N TYR A 213 -2.50 -10.99 -5.63
CA TYR A 213 -2.76 -12.05 -6.61
C TYR A 213 -4.21 -12.52 -6.56
N GLY A 214 -4.69 -12.88 -5.35
CA GLY A 214 -5.93 -13.63 -5.17
C GLY A 214 -7.18 -12.95 -5.69
N SER A 215 -7.35 -11.65 -5.44
CA SER A 215 -8.52 -10.92 -5.92
C SER A 215 -8.40 -10.59 -7.41
N VAL A 216 -7.18 -10.31 -7.87
CA VAL A 216 -6.96 -9.89 -9.26
C VAL A 216 -7.11 -11.05 -10.24
N VAL A 217 -6.74 -12.29 -9.89
CA VAL A 217 -6.81 -13.43 -10.82
C VAL A 217 -8.22 -13.64 -11.39
N PHE A 218 -9.26 -13.37 -10.59
CA PHE A 218 -10.65 -13.55 -11.04
C PHE A 218 -11.17 -12.38 -11.86
N ILE A 219 -10.87 -11.13 -11.45
CA ILE A 219 -11.45 -9.96 -12.09
C ILE A 219 -10.66 -9.46 -13.31
N SER A 220 -9.37 -9.79 -13.42
CA SER A 220 -8.51 -9.32 -14.51
C SER A 220 -8.75 -10.03 -15.85
N GLY A 221 -9.21 -11.30 -15.79
CA GLY A 221 -9.32 -12.16 -16.97
C GLY A 221 -7.97 -12.64 -17.53
N ASN A 222 -6.87 -12.32 -16.87
CA ASN A 222 -5.50 -12.82 -17.13
C ASN A 222 -5.08 -12.83 -18.63
N MET A 223 -5.41 -11.79 -19.38
CA MET A 223 -5.04 -11.69 -20.79
C MET A 223 -3.58 -11.24 -20.94
N PRO A 224 -2.70 -12.03 -21.57
CA PRO A 224 -1.31 -11.67 -21.80
C PRO A 224 -1.18 -10.28 -22.46
N MET A 225 -0.20 -9.48 -22.02
CA MET A 225 0.11 -8.12 -22.49
C MET A 225 -1.03 -7.08 -22.29
N ARG A 226 -2.16 -7.46 -21.69
CA ARG A 226 -3.32 -6.56 -21.50
C ARG A 226 -3.73 -6.40 -20.04
N THR A 227 -4.04 -7.53 -19.37
CA THR A 227 -4.59 -7.53 -18.00
C THR A 227 -3.85 -8.49 -17.07
N GLU A 228 -2.78 -9.11 -17.55
CA GLU A 228 -1.94 -10.00 -16.78
C GLU A 228 -1.00 -9.19 -15.88
N ILE A 229 -1.15 -9.30 -14.56
CA ILE A 229 -0.24 -8.72 -13.57
C ILE A 229 1.00 -9.60 -13.36
N THR A 230 2.08 -9.05 -12.82
CA THR A 230 3.34 -9.78 -12.61
C THR A 230 3.19 -11.03 -11.74
N PRO A 231 2.46 -11.03 -10.61
CA PRO A 231 2.23 -12.26 -9.85
C PRO A 231 1.56 -13.37 -10.68
N LEU A 232 0.60 -13.02 -11.55
CA LEU A 232 -0.04 -13.97 -12.46
C LEU A 232 0.96 -14.54 -13.49
N LEU A 233 1.79 -13.70 -14.08
CA LEU A 233 2.84 -14.13 -15.01
C LEU A 233 3.84 -15.08 -14.35
N ILE A 234 4.23 -14.83 -13.09
CA ILE A 234 5.10 -15.71 -12.32
C ILE A 234 4.45 -17.09 -12.15
N ILE A 235 3.18 -17.15 -11.72
CA ILE A 235 2.44 -18.40 -11.59
C ILE A 235 2.33 -19.12 -12.93
N THR A 236 1.97 -18.42 -14.02
CA THR A 236 1.89 -19.01 -15.36
C THR A 236 3.23 -19.66 -15.76
N LYS A 237 4.37 -19.03 -15.45
CA LYS A 237 5.69 -19.61 -15.71
C LYS A 237 5.99 -20.83 -14.84
N LEU A 238 5.55 -20.82 -13.57
CA LEU A 238 5.68 -21.99 -12.68
C LEU A 238 4.86 -23.17 -13.20
N GLU A 239 3.63 -22.94 -13.67
CA GLU A 239 2.77 -23.96 -14.28
C GLU A 239 3.38 -24.54 -15.57
N GLN A 240 4.18 -23.76 -16.29
CA GLN A 240 4.95 -24.17 -17.45
C GLN A 240 6.28 -24.86 -17.09
N TYR A 241 6.58 -25.07 -15.83
CA TYR A 241 7.84 -25.61 -15.31
C TYR A 241 9.07 -24.75 -15.63
N ASP A 242 8.88 -23.45 -16.03
CA ASP A 242 9.96 -22.48 -16.23
C ASP A 242 10.31 -21.81 -14.90
N TYR A 243 10.84 -22.60 -13.96
CA TYR A 243 11.20 -22.11 -12.62
C TYR A 243 12.25 -21.00 -12.64
N ALA A 244 13.23 -21.11 -13.55
CA ALA A 244 14.28 -20.10 -13.67
C ALA A 244 13.75 -18.77 -14.22
N GLY A 245 12.87 -18.82 -15.22
CA GLY A 245 12.19 -17.62 -15.73
C GLY A 245 11.24 -17.01 -14.72
N ALA A 246 10.47 -17.83 -13.99
CA ALA A 246 9.59 -17.36 -12.92
C ALA A 246 10.36 -16.61 -11.83
N THR A 247 11.47 -17.21 -11.34
CA THR A 247 12.30 -16.59 -10.30
C THR A 247 13.03 -15.33 -10.80
N ALA A 248 13.46 -15.27 -12.08
CA ALA A 248 14.04 -14.06 -12.64
C ALA A 248 13.05 -12.87 -12.62
N ILE A 249 11.80 -13.10 -13.03
CA ILE A 249 10.74 -12.07 -12.98
C ILE A 249 10.43 -11.69 -11.53
N ALA A 250 10.39 -12.68 -10.62
CA ALA A 250 10.14 -12.43 -9.19
C ALA A 250 11.26 -11.58 -8.56
N VAL A 251 12.51 -11.81 -8.90
CA VAL A 251 13.66 -11.00 -8.44
C VAL A 251 13.54 -9.56 -8.92
N VAL A 252 13.22 -9.33 -10.19
CA VAL A 252 13.02 -7.97 -10.71
C VAL A 252 11.87 -7.28 -10.00
N MET A 253 10.72 -7.96 -9.84
CA MET A 253 9.58 -7.41 -9.12
C MET A 253 9.94 -7.02 -7.67
N LEU A 254 10.68 -7.89 -6.97
CA LEU A 254 11.12 -7.66 -5.60
C LEU A 254 12.07 -6.46 -5.51
N VAL A 255 13.08 -6.39 -6.38
CA VAL A 255 14.05 -5.28 -6.40
C VAL A 255 13.35 -3.96 -6.70
N VAL A 256 12.49 -3.93 -7.73
CA VAL A 256 11.74 -2.71 -8.09
C VAL A 256 10.81 -2.29 -6.94
N SER A 257 10.07 -3.24 -6.34
CA SER A 257 9.22 -2.96 -5.18
C SER A 257 10.01 -2.38 -4.01
N PHE A 258 11.17 -2.98 -3.69
CA PHE A 258 12.05 -2.50 -2.63
C PHE A 258 12.54 -1.07 -2.90
N VAL A 259 13.01 -0.80 -4.13
CA VAL A 259 13.48 0.54 -4.53
C VAL A 259 12.34 1.57 -4.45
N MET A 260 11.14 1.22 -4.92
CA MET A 260 9.97 2.12 -4.84
C MET A 260 9.58 2.41 -3.39
N LEU A 261 9.52 1.38 -2.53
CA LEU A 261 9.21 1.56 -1.11
C LEU A 261 10.30 2.37 -0.39
N LEU A 262 11.57 2.13 -0.71
CA LEU A 262 12.68 2.93 -0.18
C LEU A 262 12.55 4.39 -0.59
N ALA A 263 12.25 4.67 -1.86
CA ALA A 263 12.04 6.03 -2.36
C ALA A 263 10.88 6.74 -1.63
N ILE A 264 9.74 6.05 -1.46
CA ILE A 264 8.60 6.61 -0.72
C ILE A 264 8.98 6.90 0.74
N ASN A 265 9.66 5.96 1.41
CA ASN A 265 10.11 6.14 2.80
C ASN A 265 11.12 7.29 2.95
N LEU A 266 12.02 7.49 1.98
CA LEU A 266 12.95 8.61 1.97
C LEU A 266 12.21 9.95 1.83
N VAL A 267 11.22 10.01 0.94
CA VAL A 267 10.36 11.20 0.79
C VAL A 267 9.62 11.51 2.09
N GLN A 268 9.07 10.49 2.76
CA GLN A 268 8.41 10.65 4.06
C GLN A 268 9.37 11.17 5.14
N ALA A 269 10.57 10.58 5.24
CA ALA A 269 11.58 11.00 6.20
C ALA A 269 12.03 12.45 5.97
N TRP A 270 12.12 12.87 4.71
CA TRP A 270 12.46 14.24 4.35
C TRP A 270 11.34 15.24 4.69
N SER A 271 10.08 14.87 4.41
CA SER A 271 8.90 15.66 4.76
C SER A 271 8.76 15.84 6.27
N GLY A 272 8.93 14.76 7.06
CA GLY A 272 8.82 14.79 8.52
C GLY A 272 9.91 15.64 9.22
N ARG A 273 11.09 15.78 8.60
CA ARG A 273 12.16 16.67 9.12
C ARG A 273 11.81 18.15 9.01
N ARG A 274 11.12 18.55 7.95
CA ARG A 274 10.68 19.95 7.77
C ARG A 274 9.67 20.38 8.82
N THR A 275 8.74 19.50 9.19
CA THR A 275 7.71 19.79 10.21
C THR A 275 8.31 19.95 11.62
N LYS A 276 9.34 19.16 11.96
CA LYS A 276 10.04 19.27 13.26
C LYS A 276 10.92 20.50 13.36
N SER A 277 11.49 20.98 12.26
CA SER A 277 12.34 22.19 12.25
C SER A 277 11.55 23.47 12.49
N THR A 278 10.30 23.54 12.04
CA THR A 278 9.40 24.68 12.29
C THR A 278 8.87 24.71 13.73
N ALA A 279 8.60 23.55 14.33
CA ALA A 279 8.16 23.46 15.74
C ALA A 279 9.29 23.84 16.74
N GLY A 280 10.53 23.40 16.49
CA GLY A 280 11.67 23.75 17.35
C GLY A 280 12.10 25.21 17.27
N ALA A 281 11.83 25.91 16.16
CA ALA A 281 12.10 27.35 16.03
C ALA A 281 11.08 28.20 16.81
N SER A 282 9.83 27.74 16.93
CA SER A 282 8.81 28.44 17.74
C SER A 282 9.06 28.29 19.25
N ASP A 283 9.54 27.14 19.71
CA ASP A 283 9.84 26.91 21.14
C ASP A 283 11.04 27.74 21.62
N LEU A 284 12.03 27.98 20.74
CA LEU A 284 13.17 28.85 21.05
C LEU A 284 12.77 30.32 21.13
N ALA A 285 11.82 30.77 20.29
CA ALA A 285 11.32 32.15 20.27
C ALA A 285 10.43 32.50 21.49
N LEU A 286 9.77 31.49 22.08
CA LEU A 286 8.94 31.65 23.28
C LEU A 286 9.71 31.52 24.61
N GLY A 287 10.92 30.96 24.56
CA GLY A 287 11.80 30.84 25.73
C GLY A 287 12.68 32.07 26.01
N GLU A 288 12.73 33.06 25.09
CA GLU A 288 13.49 34.30 25.23
C GLU A 288 12.63 35.54 25.58
N ALA A 289 11.32 35.37 25.80
CA ALA A 289 10.40 36.43 26.21
C ALA A 289 9.95 36.23 27.68
#